data_deafb84b984d3d74c15a80508a70f925
#
_entry.id   deafb84b984d3d74c15a80508a70f925
#
_cell.length_a   1.000
_cell.length_b   1.000
_cell.length_c   1.000
_cell.angle_alpha   90.00
_cell.angle_beta   90.00
_cell.angle_gamma   90.00
#
_symmetry.space_group_name_H-M   'P 1'
#
loop_
_entity.id
_entity.type
_entity.pdbx_description
1 polymer ?
#
loop_
_entity_poly.entity_id
_entity_poly.type
_entity_poly.pdbx_seq_one_letter_code
_entity_poly.pdbx_strand_id
1 'polypeptide(L)'
;MKLAIAQINLVVGDIAGNAARLLAAAKEAHAAGAAILLTPEMSICGYPAEDLVLRRDFTSACEAAVRQLAADAPHDLALIVGYPQRSDDGLFNAAALLRGGRVEAVYRKHHLPNHSVFDERRVFDSDDAPCVFACGGLQFAINICGDIWEEGPATRAMRAGADWLLVPNASPYHLNKERERVAVARARLVEAGLPIVYANLVGGQDELVFDGASFVLDAHDAVVAQCPAWQEGLFHVELDRDTARGPQHALPDEDAAVYDALVRAVRDYVGKNGFKGVHLGLSGGIDSALTLAIAADAIGADRVHAVMMPSDYTASISVEDSRDMVKRLGVKYSEIAIRPIFDAFRAQLAPEFADGPLMEPLAIRLSPQAGESLVIPNPPPVGEGANAKPTPMASPPSPQPSPKTGEGANAKP
;
A
#
# COMPACT_ATOMS: atom_id res chain seq x y z
N MET A 1 -19.96 20.89 12.11
CA MET A 1 -18.62 21.46 11.91
C MET A 1 -17.98 20.84 10.68
N LYS A 2 -17.00 21.53 10.04
CA LYS A 2 -16.33 20.99 8.86
C LYS A 2 -15.00 20.32 9.22
N LEU A 3 -14.76 19.11 8.70
CA LEU A 3 -13.51 18.38 8.76
C LEU A 3 -13.01 18.15 7.32
N ALA A 4 -11.71 18.23 7.11
CA ALA A 4 -11.06 17.82 5.87
C ALA A 4 -10.29 16.51 6.06
N ILE A 5 -10.44 15.59 5.11
CA ILE A 5 -9.64 14.37 5.00
C ILE A 5 -8.57 14.61 3.93
N ALA A 6 -7.31 14.49 4.28
CA ALA A 6 -6.21 14.58 3.32
C ALA A 6 -5.85 13.17 2.81
N GLN A 7 -6.15 12.90 1.56
CA GLN A 7 -5.73 11.69 0.86
C GLN A 7 -4.55 12.05 -0.03
N ILE A 8 -3.32 11.81 0.45
CA ILE A 8 -2.09 12.38 -0.10
C ILE A 8 -1.08 11.26 -0.41
N ASN A 9 -0.41 11.37 -1.56
CA ASN A 9 0.67 10.47 -1.97
C ASN A 9 2.01 10.99 -1.44
N LEU A 10 2.45 10.47 -0.33
CA LEU A 10 3.68 10.87 0.35
C LEU A 10 4.88 10.04 -0.12
N VAL A 11 6.09 10.58 0.06
CA VAL A 11 7.34 9.93 -0.33
C VAL A 11 8.09 9.50 0.92
N VAL A 12 8.44 8.22 1.03
CA VAL A 12 9.22 7.71 2.15
C VAL A 12 10.59 8.37 2.19
N GLY A 13 10.94 8.91 3.35
CA GLY A 13 12.22 9.59 3.59
C GLY A 13 12.26 11.06 3.20
N ASP A 14 11.32 11.58 2.42
CA ASP A 14 11.25 13.01 2.06
C ASP A 14 10.50 13.83 3.12
N ILE A 15 11.11 13.96 4.30
CA ILE A 15 10.52 14.68 5.44
C ILE A 15 10.15 16.11 5.06
N ALA A 16 11.03 16.82 4.35
CA ALA A 16 10.83 18.22 4.00
C ALA A 16 9.71 18.39 2.95
N GLY A 17 9.72 17.56 1.90
CA GLY A 17 8.68 17.60 0.87
C GLY A 17 7.31 17.20 1.42
N ASN A 18 7.24 16.16 2.24
CA ASN A 18 6.00 15.76 2.90
C ASN A 18 5.46 16.85 3.82
N ALA A 19 6.31 17.46 4.67
CA ALA A 19 5.91 18.57 5.55
C ALA A 19 5.39 19.77 4.75
N ALA A 20 6.02 20.12 3.64
CA ALA A 20 5.57 21.20 2.77
C ALA A 20 4.18 20.90 2.16
N ARG A 21 3.93 19.66 1.73
CA ARG A 21 2.61 19.21 1.23
C ARG A 21 1.55 19.26 2.31
N LEU A 22 1.87 18.80 3.53
CA LEU A 22 0.96 18.84 4.68
C LEU A 22 0.63 20.29 5.07
N LEU A 23 1.59 21.19 5.03
CA LEU A 23 1.37 22.61 5.28
C LEU A 23 0.45 23.25 4.22
N ALA A 24 0.66 22.92 2.94
CA ALA A 24 -0.19 23.39 1.86
C ALA A 24 -1.64 22.88 2.04
N ALA A 25 -1.80 21.59 2.35
CA ALA A 25 -3.10 20.99 2.66
C ALA A 25 -3.78 21.64 3.87
N ALA A 26 -3.02 21.95 4.93
CA ALA A 26 -3.55 22.62 6.12
C ALA A 26 -4.08 24.04 5.79
N LYS A 27 -3.34 24.81 4.99
CA LYS A 27 -3.76 26.15 4.56
C LYS A 27 -5.01 26.09 3.66
N GLU A 28 -5.06 25.13 2.75
CA GLU A 28 -6.22 24.93 1.86
C GLU A 28 -7.46 24.49 2.65
N ALA A 29 -7.33 23.50 3.54
CA ALA A 29 -8.41 23.04 4.40
C ALA A 29 -8.97 24.17 5.28
N HIS A 30 -8.08 24.95 5.90
CA HIS A 30 -8.46 26.10 6.70
C HIS A 30 -9.17 27.18 5.88
N ALA A 31 -8.66 27.53 4.71
CA ALA A 31 -9.30 28.48 3.79
C ALA A 31 -10.70 28.03 3.35
N ALA A 32 -10.93 26.71 3.27
CA ALA A 32 -12.23 26.11 3.01
C ALA A 32 -13.14 26.03 4.26
N GLY A 33 -12.67 26.52 5.42
CA GLY A 33 -13.41 26.57 6.69
C GLY A 33 -13.41 25.27 7.48
N ALA A 34 -12.46 24.37 7.25
CA ALA A 34 -12.30 23.17 8.06
C ALA A 34 -11.73 23.55 9.44
N ALA A 35 -12.29 22.96 10.49
CA ALA A 35 -11.79 23.07 11.84
C ALA A 35 -10.80 21.94 12.20
N ILE A 36 -10.86 20.82 11.47
CA ILE A 36 -9.96 19.69 11.60
C ILE A 36 -9.42 19.32 10.21
N LEU A 37 -8.11 19.00 10.14
CA LEU A 37 -7.51 18.29 9.02
C LEU A 37 -6.94 16.96 9.52
N LEU A 38 -7.45 15.86 9.01
CA LEU A 38 -6.96 14.51 9.28
C LEU A 38 -6.06 14.05 8.14
N THR A 39 -4.80 13.75 8.45
CA THR A 39 -3.81 13.24 7.49
C THR A 39 -3.57 11.75 7.69
N PRO A 40 -2.94 11.03 6.74
CA PRO A 40 -2.64 9.61 6.88
C PRO A 40 -1.63 9.30 8.00
N GLU A 41 -1.54 8.02 8.34
CA GLU A 41 -0.51 7.47 9.21
C GLU A 41 0.89 7.77 8.67
N MET A 42 1.86 8.05 9.56
CA MET A 42 3.27 8.33 9.22
C MET A 42 3.46 9.43 8.15
N SER A 43 2.55 10.38 8.07
CA SER A 43 2.48 11.36 6.98
C SER A 43 3.72 12.27 6.88
N ILE A 44 4.50 12.45 7.94
CA ILE A 44 5.76 13.21 7.90
C ILE A 44 6.85 12.46 7.12
N CYS A 45 7.00 11.18 7.36
CA CYS A 45 8.12 10.41 6.77
C CYS A 45 7.70 9.45 5.64
N GLY A 46 6.40 9.30 5.39
CA GLY A 46 5.85 8.28 4.49
C GLY A 46 5.80 6.90 5.14
N TYR A 47 5.02 5.98 4.55
CA TYR A 47 4.84 4.62 5.04
C TYR A 47 5.05 3.61 3.89
N PRO A 48 5.74 2.47 4.14
CA PRO A 48 6.48 2.11 5.36
C PRO A 48 7.88 2.74 5.41
N ALA A 49 8.25 3.30 6.56
CA ALA A 49 9.56 3.92 6.73
C ALA A 49 10.66 2.91 7.10
N GLU A 50 10.31 1.65 7.31
CA GLU A 50 11.20 0.51 7.56
C GLU A 50 12.31 0.83 8.59
N ASP A 51 13.55 0.48 8.28
CA ASP A 51 14.71 0.69 9.15
C ASP A 51 15.12 2.17 9.33
N LEU A 52 14.57 3.08 8.53
CA LEU A 52 14.85 4.51 8.69
C LEU A 52 14.48 5.02 10.09
N VAL A 53 13.39 4.50 10.68
CA VAL A 53 12.92 4.92 12.01
C VAL A 53 13.86 4.49 13.15
N LEU A 54 14.75 3.53 12.93
CA LEU A 54 15.76 3.13 13.91
C LEU A 54 16.88 4.17 14.03
N ARG A 55 17.06 5.00 13.01
CA ARG A 55 18.09 6.04 12.97
C ARG A 55 17.64 7.25 13.76
N ARG A 56 18.44 7.63 14.76
CA ARG A 56 18.13 8.78 15.64
C ARG A 56 18.08 10.11 14.90
N ASP A 57 18.95 10.33 13.92
CA ASP A 57 18.95 11.52 13.08
C ASP A 57 17.65 11.65 12.28
N PHE A 58 17.13 10.55 11.76
CA PHE A 58 15.88 10.51 11.01
C PHE A 58 14.66 10.85 11.90
N THR A 59 14.52 10.18 13.05
CA THR A 59 13.41 10.45 13.98
C THR A 59 13.46 11.87 14.53
N SER A 60 14.68 12.39 14.85
CA SER A 60 14.85 13.78 15.29
C SER A 60 14.46 14.78 14.20
N ALA A 61 14.76 14.49 12.93
CA ALA A 61 14.33 15.30 11.79
C ALA A 61 12.80 15.30 11.63
N CYS A 62 12.14 14.14 11.80
CA CYS A 62 10.67 14.02 11.79
C CYS A 62 10.04 14.88 12.89
N GLU A 63 10.55 14.80 14.12
CA GLU A 63 10.05 15.60 15.24
C GLU A 63 10.28 17.11 15.03
N ALA A 64 11.42 17.49 14.46
CA ALA A 64 11.69 18.89 14.12
C ALA A 64 10.69 19.40 13.07
N ALA A 65 10.40 18.58 12.04
CA ALA A 65 9.42 18.92 11.02
C ALA A 65 7.99 19.04 11.60
N VAL A 66 7.60 18.18 12.55
CA VAL A 66 6.32 18.28 13.26
C VAL A 66 6.23 19.59 14.04
N ARG A 67 7.29 19.97 14.79
CA ARG A 67 7.31 21.25 15.53
C ARG A 67 7.25 22.46 14.60
N GLN A 68 7.97 22.42 13.47
CA GLN A 68 7.93 23.50 12.48
C GLN A 68 6.56 23.60 11.83
N LEU A 69 5.97 22.46 11.46
CA LEU A 69 4.63 22.40 10.86
C LEU A 69 3.58 22.96 11.84
N ALA A 70 3.70 22.66 13.15
CA ALA A 70 2.82 23.22 14.17
C ALA A 70 2.91 24.75 14.25
N ALA A 71 4.12 25.32 14.13
CA ALA A 71 4.33 26.76 14.14
C ALA A 71 3.79 27.46 12.89
N ASP A 72 3.86 26.81 11.72
CA ASP A 72 3.55 27.40 10.41
C ASP A 72 2.09 27.16 9.97
N ALA A 73 1.41 26.15 10.55
CA ALA A 73 0.02 25.81 10.23
C ALA A 73 -0.95 26.86 10.83
N PRO A 74 -2.16 27.02 10.25
CA PRO A 74 -3.20 27.87 10.84
C PRO A 74 -3.49 27.47 12.29
N HIS A 75 -3.43 28.42 13.23
CA HIS A 75 -3.43 28.14 14.67
C HIS A 75 -4.79 27.66 15.20
N ASP A 76 -5.88 28.00 14.53
CA ASP A 76 -7.25 27.59 14.85
C ASP A 76 -7.68 26.29 14.17
N LEU A 77 -6.83 25.71 13.29
CA LEU A 77 -7.01 24.40 12.72
C LEU A 77 -6.44 23.32 13.64
N ALA A 78 -7.21 22.30 13.97
CA ALA A 78 -6.72 21.06 14.58
C ALA A 78 -6.14 20.16 13.49
N LEU A 79 -4.82 20.12 13.35
CA LEU A 79 -4.12 19.31 12.35
C LEU A 79 -3.59 18.03 12.99
N ILE A 80 -4.06 16.87 12.52
CA ILE A 80 -3.60 15.54 12.97
C ILE A 80 -2.55 15.01 11.99
N VAL A 81 -1.32 14.73 12.48
CA VAL A 81 -0.15 14.36 11.67
C VAL A 81 0.52 13.12 12.22
N GLY A 82 0.64 12.07 11.37
CA GLY A 82 1.35 10.83 11.70
C GLY A 82 2.88 10.99 11.58
N TYR A 83 3.64 10.48 12.55
CA TYR A 83 5.11 10.52 12.56
C TYR A 83 5.72 9.50 13.51
N PRO A 84 7.00 9.10 13.34
CA PRO A 84 7.72 8.31 14.33
C PRO A 84 8.15 9.19 15.48
N GLN A 85 7.62 8.94 16.69
CA GLN A 85 8.00 9.63 17.91
C GLN A 85 9.04 8.84 18.68
N ARG A 86 10.18 9.46 19.01
CA ARG A 86 11.15 8.90 19.96
C ARG A 86 11.08 9.64 21.28
N SER A 87 10.98 8.89 22.37
CA SER A 87 11.02 9.42 23.74
C SER A 87 11.98 8.59 24.60
N ASP A 88 12.09 8.93 25.88
CA ASP A 88 12.86 8.13 26.84
C ASP A 88 12.24 6.74 27.05
N ASP A 89 10.92 6.61 26.83
CA ASP A 89 10.17 5.36 27.00
C ASP A 89 10.24 4.42 25.77
N GLY A 90 10.69 4.93 24.61
CA GLY A 90 10.76 4.10 23.41
C GLY A 90 10.58 4.85 22.10
N LEU A 91 10.31 4.09 21.04
CA LEU A 91 10.01 4.55 19.69
C LEU A 91 8.58 4.16 19.32
N PHE A 92 7.76 5.12 18.93
CA PHE A 92 6.32 4.93 18.71
C PHE A 92 5.88 5.36 17.31
N ASN A 93 4.99 4.59 16.72
CA ASN A 93 4.14 5.07 15.64
C ASN A 93 3.10 5.99 16.26
N ALA A 94 3.17 7.29 16.00
CA ALA A 94 2.40 8.29 16.71
C ALA A 94 1.63 9.24 15.77
N ALA A 95 0.58 9.85 16.30
CA ALA A 95 -0.14 10.94 15.67
C ALA A 95 -0.17 12.16 16.61
N ALA A 96 0.38 13.28 16.13
CA ALA A 96 0.36 14.53 16.84
C ALA A 96 -0.88 15.36 16.49
N LEU A 97 -1.53 15.92 17.49
CA LEU A 97 -2.48 17.02 17.34
C LEU A 97 -1.72 18.34 17.39
N LEU A 98 -1.69 19.05 16.27
CA LEU A 98 -1.08 20.38 16.14
C LEU A 98 -2.17 21.44 16.18
N ARG A 99 -2.10 22.37 17.13
CA ARG A 99 -3.02 23.50 17.25
C ARG A 99 -2.39 24.60 18.09
N GLY A 100 -2.75 25.86 17.81
CA GLY A 100 -2.26 27.01 18.58
C GLY A 100 -0.76 27.23 18.44
N GLY A 101 -0.14 26.87 17.30
CA GLY A 101 1.28 27.03 17.07
C GLY A 101 2.17 25.99 17.76
N ARG A 102 1.63 24.91 18.29
CA ARG A 102 2.35 23.89 19.07
C ARG A 102 1.78 22.49 18.90
N VAL A 103 2.54 21.49 19.32
CA VAL A 103 2.03 20.14 19.56
C VAL A 103 1.19 20.19 20.85
N GLU A 104 -0.12 19.99 20.73
CA GLU A 104 -1.05 20.05 21.86
C GLU A 104 -1.18 18.70 22.56
N ALA A 105 -1.24 17.62 21.79
CA ALA A 105 -1.32 16.25 22.29
C ALA A 105 -0.67 15.28 21.30
N VAL A 106 -0.35 14.08 21.78
CA VAL A 106 0.17 12.96 20.96
C VAL A 106 -0.55 11.69 21.34
N TYR A 107 -1.01 10.95 20.35
CA TYR A 107 -1.47 9.58 20.46
C TYR A 107 -0.36 8.64 19.97
N ARG A 108 -0.14 7.54 20.66
CA ARG A 108 0.80 6.48 20.30
C ARG A 108 0.01 5.22 19.97
N LYS A 109 0.35 4.59 18.85
CA LYS A 109 -0.35 3.39 18.37
C LYS A 109 -0.27 2.25 19.37
N HIS A 110 -1.42 1.64 19.65
CA HIS A 110 -1.53 0.52 20.57
C HIS A 110 -1.28 -0.81 19.86
N HIS A 111 -2.03 -1.11 18.80
CA HIS A 111 -1.90 -2.35 18.06
C HIS A 111 -0.91 -2.23 16.90
N LEU A 112 0.23 -2.90 17.05
CA LEU A 112 1.30 -2.94 16.07
C LEU A 112 1.15 -4.21 15.23
N PRO A 113 0.71 -4.13 13.95
CA PRO A 113 0.56 -5.30 13.11
C PRO A 113 1.93 -5.95 12.83
N ASN A 114 1.96 -7.29 12.87
CA ASN A 114 3.17 -8.09 12.65
C ASN A 114 2.83 -9.36 11.85
N HIS A 115 2.15 -9.17 10.74
CA HIS A 115 1.72 -10.23 9.84
C HIS A 115 1.67 -9.70 8.41
N SER A 116 1.76 -10.61 7.41
CA SER A 116 1.78 -10.26 5.99
C SER A 116 2.91 -9.27 5.67
N VAL A 117 2.58 -8.07 5.20
CA VAL A 117 3.53 -7.00 4.83
C VAL A 117 3.94 -6.11 6.01
N PHE A 118 3.41 -6.37 7.19
CA PHE A 118 3.67 -5.54 8.37
C PHE A 118 4.67 -6.18 9.31
N ASP A 119 5.62 -5.38 9.82
CA ASP A 119 6.63 -5.78 10.82
C ASP A 119 6.84 -4.65 11.86
N GLU A 120 5.74 -4.04 12.31
CA GLU A 120 5.83 -2.87 13.20
C GLU A 120 6.36 -3.20 14.60
N ARG A 121 6.08 -4.42 15.11
CA ARG A 121 6.59 -4.84 16.43
C ARG A 121 8.11 -4.94 16.50
N ARG A 122 8.78 -5.05 15.38
CA ARG A 122 10.24 -5.07 15.31
C ARG A 122 10.86 -3.70 15.63
N VAL A 123 10.13 -2.63 15.36
CA VAL A 123 10.67 -1.27 15.40
C VAL A 123 9.96 -0.33 16.37
N PHE A 124 8.68 -0.57 16.69
CA PHE A 124 7.89 0.31 17.55
C PHE A 124 7.47 -0.36 18.84
N ASP A 125 7.38 0.48 19.86
CA ASP A 125 6.77 0.18 21.15
C ASP A 125 5.29 0.55 21.13
N SER A 126 4.48 -0.11 21.98
CA SER A 126 3.04 0.07 22.12
C SER A 126 2.73 0.97 23.32
N ASP A 127 1.66 1.79 23.21
CA ASP A 127 1.11 2.58 24.32
C ASP A 127 -0.42 2.41 24.34
N ASP A 128 -1.06 2.48 25.50
CA ASP A 128 -2.50 2.27 25.63
C ASP A 128 -3.28 3.52 26.09
N ALA A 129 -2.62 4.65 26.24
CA ALA A 129 -3.24 5.89 26.66
C ALA A 129 -4.16 6.46 25.56
N PRO A 130 -5.44 6.72 25.82
CA PRO A 130 -6.30 7.39 24.87
C PRO A 130 -5.93 8.86 24.71
N CYS A 131 -6.07 9.40 23.50
CA CYS A 131 -5.91 10.81 23.20
C CYS A 131 -7.26 11.38 22.76
N VAL A 132 -7.88 12.20 23.61
CA VAL A 132 -9.18 12.84 23.33
C VAL A 132 -9.01 14.37 23.38
N PHE A 133 -9.60 15.06 22.42
CA PHE A 133 -9.57 16.53 22.35
C PHE A 133 -10.92 17.10 21.89
N ALA A 134 -11.20 18.32 22.36
CA ALA A 134 -12.42 19.04 21.97
C ALA A 134 -12.20 19.88 20.70
N CYS A 135 -13.18 19.85 19.78
CA CYS A 135 -13.23 20.75 18.64
C CYS A 135 -14.69 20.97 18.20
N GLY A 136 -15.09 22.20 17.95
CA GLY A 136 -16.44 22.53 17.45
C GLY A 136 -17.61 22.03 18.29
N GLY A 137 -17.40 21.84 19.60
CA GLY A 137 -18.41 21.34 20.53
C GLY A 137 -18.54 19.81 20.60
N LEU A 138 -17.68 19.08 19.89
CA LEU A 138 -17.57 17.62 19.90
C LEU A 138 -16.22 17.17 20.48
N GLN A 139 -16.17 15.92 20.97
CA GLN A 139 -14.97 15.27 21.46
C GLN A 139 -14.47 14.25 20.43
N PHE A 140 -13.21 14.37 20.06
CA PHE A 140 -12.57 13.49 19.08
C PHE A 140 -11.47 12.67 19.73
N ALA A 141 -11.43 11.38 19.43
CA ALA A 141 -10.31 10.53 19.80
C ALA A 141 -9.51 10.13 18.54
N ILE A 142 -8.21 9.92 18.73
CA ILE A 142 -7.32 9.41 17.68
C ILE A 142 -7.09 7.91 17.93
N ASN A 143 -7.23 7.08 16.89
CA ASN A 143 -6.71 5.71 16.79
C ASN A 143 -5.93 5.59 15.48
N ILE A 144 -4.87 4.79 15.43
CA ILE A 144 -4.03 4.66 14.23
C ILE A 144 -4.21 3.26 13.62
N CYS A 145 -4.71 3.21 12.39
CA CYS A 145 -4.73 2.03 11.50
C CYS A 145 -5.01 0.69 12.21
N GLY A 146 -3.96 -0.04 12.64
CA GLY A 146 -4.07 -1.32 13.35
C GLY A 146 -4.96 -1.31 14.59
N ASP A 147 -5.13 -0.15 15.21
CA ASP A 147 -5.95 -0.01 16.42
C ASP A 147 -7.43 -0.33 16.21
N ILE A 148 -7.96 -0.09 15.01
CA ILE A 148 -9.37 -0.42 14.74
C ILE A 148 -9.56 -1.86 14.26
N TRP A 149 -8.49 -2.61 13.95
CA TRP A 149 -8.57 -4.02 13.57
C TRP A 149 -8.74 -4.93 14.79
N GLU A 150 -8.41 -4.44 15.97
CA GLU A 150 -8.48 -5.17 17.23
C GLU A 150 -9.43 -4.48 18.22
N GLU A 151 -9.95 -5.24 19.17
CA GLU A 151 -10.79 -4.73 20.24
C GLU A 151 -9.95 -3.95 21.28
N GLY A 152 -10.58 -2.97 21.91
CA GLY A 152 -10.02 -2.26 23.07
C GLY A 152 -9.71 -0.77 22.82
N PRO A 153 -8.95 -0.33 21.81
CA PRO A 153 -8.65 1.08 21.60
C PRO A 153 -9.89 1.96 21.43
N ALA A 154 -10.86 1.50 20.62
CA ALA A 154 -12.15 2.21 20.44
C ALA A 154 -12.94 2.29 21.78
N THR A 155 -12.97 1.22 22.56
CA THR A 155 -13.58 1.21 23.89
C THR A 155 -12.87 2.19 24.85
N ARG A 156 -11.54 2.29 24.83
CA ARG A 156 -10.80 3.26 25.64
C ARG A 156 -11.13 4.69 25.25
N ALA A 157 -11.22 4.96 23.95
CA ALA A 157 -11.62 6.27 23.43
C ALA A 157 -13.03 6.65 23.90
N MET A 158 -13.98 5.74 23.81
CA MET A 158 -15.36 5.93 24.29
C MET A 158 -15.40 6.22 25.80
N ARG A 159 -14.67 5.45 26.61
CA ARG A 159 -14.59 5.65 28.07
C ARG A 159 -13.92 6.97 28.44
N ALA A 160 -13.04 7.48 27.59
CA ALA A 160 -12.43 8.78 27.75
C ALA A 160 -13.32 9.96 27.28
N GLY A 161 -14.55 9.67 26.81
CA GLY A 161 -15.57 10.64 26.47
C GLY A 161 -15.55 11.15 25.04
N ALA A 162 -14.99 10.36 24.08
CA ALA A 162 -15.05 10.72 22.67
C ALA A 162 -16.48 10.61 22.12
N ASP A 163 -16.82 11.50 21.17
CA ASP A 163 -18.02 11.44 20.33
C ASP A 163 -17.70 10.81 18.95
N TRP A 164 -16.45 10.96 18.45
CA TRP A 164 -15.97 10.49 17.15
C TRP A 164 -14.55 9.90 17.23
N LEU A 165 -14.28 8.89 16.38
CA LEU A 165 -12.93 8.38 16.13
C LEU A 165 -12.35 9.01 14.86
N LEU A 166 -11.13 9.54 14.95
CA LEU A 166 -10.30 9.95 13.82
C LEU A 166 -9.22 8.90 13.61
N VAL A 167 -9.21 8.28 12.44
CA VAL A 167 -8.32 7.14 12.18
C VAL A 167 -7.42 7.42 10.99
N PRO A 168 -6.19 7.95 11.23
CA PRO A 168 -5.14 7.98 10.21
C PRO A 168 -4.68 6.57 9.87
N ASN A 169 -4.56 6.28 8.57
CA ASN A 169 -4.20 4.95 8.08
C ASN A 169 -3.16 5.02 6.97
N ALA A 170 -2.36 3.96 6.89
CA ALA A 170 -1.58 3.55 5.75
C ALA A 170 -1.89 2.07 5.47
N SER A 171 -3.16 1.80 5.14
CA SER A 171 -3.66 0.45 4.89
C SER A 171 -3.45 0.09 3.43
N PRO A 172 -2.55 -0.89 3.10
CA PRO A 172 -2.28 -1.29 1.72
C PRO A 172 -3.50 -1.89 1.04
N TYR A 173 -3.53 -1.72 -0.27
CA TYR A 173 -4.54 -2.32 -1.13
C TYR A 173 -4.26 -3.81 -1.35
N HIS A 174 -5.32 -4.59 -1.33
CA HIS A 174 -5.46 -5.92 -1.94
C HIS A 174 -6.91 -6.13 -2.34
N LEU A 175 -7.21 -7.19 -3.08
CA LEU A 175 -8.58 -7.51 -3.51
C LEU A 175 -9.55 -7.48 -2.32
N ASN A 176 -10.68 -6.80 -2.48
CA ASN A 176 -11.76 -6.61 -1.50
C ASN A 176 -11.39 -5.83 -0.23
N LYS A 177 -10.22 -5.15 -0.20
CA LYS A 177 -9.74 -4.46 1.01
C LYS A 177 -10.68 -3.35 1.48
N GLU A 178 -11.33 -2.65 0.58
CA GLU A 178 -12.29 -1.60 0.91
C GLU A 178 -13.48 -2.14 1.72
N ARG A 179 -13.98 -3.33 1.37
CA ARG A 179 -15.07 -4.01 2.11
C ARG A 179 -14.62 -4.45 3.50
N GLU A 180 -13.40 -4.97 3.61
CA GLU A 180 -12.82 -5.34 4.90
C GLU A 180 -12.67 -4.13 5.82
N ARG A 181 -12.17 -2.99 5.32
CA ARG A 181 -12.03 -1.75 6.10
C ARG A 181 -13.36 -1.28 6.66
N VAL A 182 -14.41 -1.28 5.82
CA VAL A 182 -15.76 -0.91 6.27
C VAL A 182 -16.31 -1.91 7.29
N ALA A 183 -16.11 -3.21 7.08
CA ALA A 183 -16.54 -4.24 8.03
C ALA A 183 -15.84 -4.11 9.39
N VAL A 184 -14.54 -3.81 9.39
CA VAL A 184 -13.75 -3.56 10.61
C VAL A 184 -14.22 -2.28 11.32
N ALA A 185 -14.47 -1.20 10.59
CA ALA A 185 -15.02 0.04 11.16
C ALA A 185 -16.40 -0.21 11.80
N ARG A 186 -17.27 -1.00 11.16
CA ARG A 186 -18.56 -1.42 11.70
C ARG A 186 -18.43 -2.23 12.99
N ALA A 187 -17.45 -3.13 13.06
CA ALA A 187 -17.18 -3.89 14.29
C ALA A 187 -16.78 -2.94 15.44
N ARG A 188 -16.00 -1.91 15.17
CA ARG A 188 -15.64 -0.90 16.19
C ARG A 188 -16.82 0.01 16.55
N LEU A 189 -17.68 0.35 15.60
CA LEU A 189 -18.92 1.05 15.88
C LEU A 189 -19.82 0.24 16.82
N VAL A 190 -19.97 -1.06 16.57
CA VAL A 190 -20.74 -1.95 17.47
C VAL A 190 -20.11 -2.05 18.86
N GLU A 191 -18.78 -2.12 18.95
CA GLU A 191 -18.06 -2.22 20.23
C GLU A 191 -18.17 -0.95 21.08
N ALA A 192 -17.96 0.21 20.48
CA ALA A 192 -17.78 1.46 21.20
C ALA A 192 -18.90 2.49 20.99
N GLY A 193 -19.76 2.30 20.02
CA GLY A 193 -20.82 3.26 19.65
C GLY A 193 -20.27 4.55 19.03
N LEU A 194 -19.01 4.59 18.60
CA LEU A 194 -18.36 5.78 18.07
C LEU A 194 -18.36 5.76 16.53
N PRO A 195 -18.90 6.78 15.87
CA PRO A 195 -18.73 6.97 14.43
C PRO A 195 -17.26 7.25 14.09
N ILE A 196 -16.88 6.97 12.83
CA ILE A 196 -15.47 6.90 12.41
C ILE A 196 -15.21 7.75 11.19
N VAL A 197 -14.17 8.59 11.23
CA VAL A 197 -13.55 9.20 10.06
C VAL A 197 -12.27 8.42 9.74
N TYR A 198 -12.28 7.71 8.62
CA TYR A 198 -11.18 6.88 8.15
C TYR A 198 -10.39 7.60 7.05
N ALA A 199 -9.19 8.06 7.34
CA ALA A 199 -8.31 8.70 6.37
C ALA A 199 -7.20 7.73 5.96
N ASN A 200 -7.11 7.39 4.67
CA ASN A 200 -6.12 6.46 4.17
C ASN A 200 -5.09 7.13 3.27
N LEU A 201 -3.88 6.60 3.26
CA LEU A 201 -2.83 6.96 2.31
C LEU A 201 -3.26 6.59 0.88
N VAL A 202 -2.78 7.35 -0.11
CA VAL A 202 -2.88 7.00 -1.53
C VAL A 202 -1.50 7.02 -2.17
N GLY A 203 -1.24 6.08 -3.09
CA GLY A 203 0.03 6.03 -3.83
C GLY A 203 0.71 4.67 -3.78
N GLY A 204 1.86 4.56 -4.45
CA GLY A 204 2.72 3.38 -4.45
C GLY A 204 4.02 3.67 -3.70
N GLN A 205 4.53 2.68 -2.96
CA GLN A 205 5.81 2.73 -2.29
C GLN A 205 6.41 1.33 -2.24
N ASP A 206 7.55 1.15 -2.90
CA ASP A 206 8.20 -0.15 -3.07
C ASP A 206 7.23 -1.20 -3.62
N GLU A 207 6.98 -2.30 -2.93
CA GLU A 207 6.02 -3.33 -3.32
C GLU A 207 4.57 -3.07 -2.88
N LEU A 208 4.31 -1.97 -2.16
CA LEU A 208 2.98 -1.64 -1.66
C LEU A 208 2.28 -0.57 -2.48
N VAL A 209 0.97 -0.72 -2.62
CA VAL A 209 0.10 0.32 -3.16
C VAL A 209 -1.02 0.62 -2.17
N PHE A 210 -1.42 1.88 -2.14
CA PHE A 210 -2.46 2.42 -1.28
C PHE A 210 -3.52 3.09 -2.16
N ASP A 211 -4.75 2.64 -2.03
CA ASP A 211 -5.85 3.07 -2.88
C ASP A 211 -6.54 4.37 -2.40
N GLY A 212 -6.20 4.86 -1.21
CA GLY A 212 -6.96 5.92 -0.60
C GLY A 212 -8.32 5.41 -0.17
N ALA A 213 -9.37 5.72 -0.94
CA ALA A 213 -10.75 5.30 -0.66
C ALA A 213 -11.17 5.59 0.79
N SER A 214 -10.74 6.73 1.33
CA SER A 214 -11.10 7.21 2.66
C SER A 214 -12.61 7.34 2.79
N PHE A 215 -13.15 7.13 3.99
CA PHE A 215 -14.60 7.14 4.19
C PHE A 215 -15.00 7.65 5.59
N VAL A 216 -16.29 7.94 5.75
CA VAL A 216 -16.90 8.25 7.04
C VAL A 216 -18.04 7.30 7.30
N LEU A 217 -17.99 6.59 8.43
CA LEU A 217 -19.04 5.74 8.96
C LEU A 217 -19.73 6.49 10.10
N ASP A 218 -21.03 6.72 10.00
CA ASP A 218 -21.79 7.42 11.05
C ASP A 218 -22.31 6.48 12.15
N ALA A 219 -22.92 7.05 13.18
CA ALA A 219 -23.46 6.28 14.31
C ALA A 219 -24.65 5.36 13.92
N HIS A 220 -25.22 5.54 12.73
CA HIS A 220 -26.35 4.76 12.19
C HIS A 220 -25.90 3.62 11.26
N ASP A 221 -24.61 3.27 11.27
CA ASP A 221 -23.98 2.23 10.42
C ASP A 221 -24.05 2.57 8.90
N ALA A 222 -24.13 3.84 8.54
CA ALA A 222 -24.12 4.28 7.16
C ALA A 222 -22.76 4.85 6.77
N VAL A 223 -22.23 4.46 5.60
CA VAL A 223 -21.11 5.16 4.97
C VAL A 223 -21.65 6.44 4.34
N VAL A 224 -21.48 7.55 5.06
CA VAL A 224 -22.07 8.87 4.70
C VAL A 224 -21.12 9.76 3.91
N ALA A 225 -19.86 9.36 3.79
CA ALA A 225 -18.92 9.96 2.84
C ALA A 225 -17.98 8.87 2.33
N GLN A 226 -17.69 8.90 1.03
CA GLN A 226 -16.77 8.02 0.33
C GLN A 226 -15.87 8.85 -0.57
N CYS A 227 -14.57 8.90 -0.29
CA CYS A 227 -13.57 9.50 -1.17
C CYS A 227 -13.26 8.59 -2.37
N PRO A 228 -12.80 9.14 -3.49
CA PRO A 228 -12.45 8.32 -4.65
C PRO A 228 -11.23 7.43 -4.35
N ALA A 229 -11.17 6.26 -4.97
CA ALA A 229 -9.96 5.45 -4.99
C ALA A 229 -8.92 6.06 -5.96
N TRP A 230 -7.63 5.82 -5.69
CA TRP A 230 -6.46 6.14 -6.54
C TRP A 230 -6.23 7.64 -6.83
N GLN A 231 -6.96 8.53 -6.18
CA GLN A 231 -6.87 9.98 -6.39
C GLN A 231 -6.42 10.70 -5.13
N GLU A 232 -5.51 11.66 -5.30
CA GLU A 232 -5.13 12.59 -4.25
C GLU A 232 -6.17 13.71 -4.13
N GLY A 233 -6.31 14.25 -2.94
CA GLY A 233 -7.16 15.42 -2.71
C GLY A 233 -7.45 15.73 -1.25
N LEU A 234 -8.10 16.86 -1.04
CA LEU A 234 -8.74 17.22 0.22
C LEU A 234 -10.25 17.05 0.07
N PHE A 235 -10.82 16.21 0.92
CA PHE A 235 -12.23 15.88 0.90
C PHE A 235 -12.90 16.42 2.16
N HIS A 236 -13.88 17.31 1.97
CA HIS A 236 -14.55 18.00 3.05
C HIS A 236 -15.80 17.26 3.50
N VAL A 237 -15.95 17.13 4.81
CA VAL A 237 -17.08 16.48 5.46
C VAL A 237 -17.67 17.40 6.49
N GLU A 238 -18.98 17.59 6.47
CA GLU A 238 -19.72 18.30 7.52
C GLU A 238 -20.12 17.27 8.59
N LEU A 239 -19.58 17.43 9.80
CA LEU A 239 -19.87 16.55 10.94
C LEU A 239 -20.94 17.15 11.83
N ASP A 240 -21.86 16.31 12.28
CA ASP A 240 -22.76 16.55 13.40
C ASP A 240 -22.42 15.53 14.52
N ARG A 241 -23.21 15.47 15.60
CA ARG A 241 -22.91 14.57 16.71
C ARG A 241 -22.91 13.09 16.29
N ASP A 242 -23.92 12.66 15.56
CA ASP A 242 -24.18 11.24 15.28
C ASP A 242 -24.08 10.90 13.77
N THR A 243 -23.98 11.91 12.90
CA THR A 243 -23.94 11.73 11.45
C THR A 243 -23.02 12.75 10.76
N ALA A 244 -22.81 12.55 9.47
CA ALA A 244 -22.02 13.46 8.65
C ALA A 244 -22.58 13.56 7.23
N ARG A 245 -22.10 14.55 6.48
CA ARG A 245 -22.35 14.71 5.03
C ARG A 245 -21.04 14.99 4.32
N GLY A 246 -20.78 14.25 3.26
CA GLY A 246 -19.56 14.41 2.48
C GLY A 246 -19.71 13.91 1.04
N PRO A 247 -18.60 13.84 0.29
CA PRO A 247 -18.61 13.32 -1.07
C PRO A 247 -19.03 11.86 -1.09
N GLN A 248 -19.68 11.43 -2.19
CA GLN A 248 -20.11 10.06 -2.45
C GLN A 248 -19.57 9.63 -3.81
N HIS A 249 -18.30 9.19 -3.84
CA HIS A 249 -17.68 8.67 -5.04
C HIS A 249 -17.92 7.17 -5.17
N ALA A 250 -18.27 6.72 -6.37
CA ALA A 250 -18.30 5.30 -6.67
C ALA A 250 -16.87 4.76 -6.68
N LEU A 251 -16.67 3.61 -6.06
CA LEU A 251 -15.40 2.88 -6.16
C LEU A 251 -15.37 2.10 -7.48
N PRO A 252 -14.18 1.88 -8.09
CA PRO A 252 -14.04 1.09 -9.29
C PRO A 252 -14.46 -0.37 -9.02
N ASP A 253 -14.84 -1.09 -10.07
CA ASP A 253 -15.00 -2.54 -9.99
C ASP A 253 -13.64 -3.23 -9.78
N GLU A 254 -13.66 -4.54 -9.54
CA GLU A 254 -12.46 -5.28 -9.16
C GLU A 254 -11.36 -5.23 -10.24
N ASP A 255 -11.71 -5.44 -11.52
CA ASP A 255 -10.74 -5.43 -12.60
C ASP A 255 -10.13 -4.04 -12.82
N ALA A 256 -10.95 -3.01 -12.79
CA ALA A 256 -10.50 -1.63 -12.87
C ALA A 256 -9.60 -1.25 -11.67
N ALA A 257 -9.98 -1.67 -10.46
CA ALA A 257 -9.19 -1.42 -9.26
C ALA A 257 -7.80 -2.07 -9.32
N VAL A 258 -7.71 -3.31 -9.82
CA VAL A 258 -6.44 -4.01 -10.03
C VAL A 258 -5.59 -3.30 -11.09
N TYR A 259 -6.19 -2.89 -12.20
CA TYR A 259 -5.47 -2.17 -13.25
C TYR A 259 -4.92 -0.83 -12.72
N ASP A 260 -5.75 -0.06 -12.02
CA ASP A 260 -5.35 1.21 -11.40
C ASP A 260 -4.22 1.02 -10.36
N ALA A 261 -4.26 -0.08 -9.59
CA ALA A 261 -3.21 -0.44 -8.66
C ALA A 261 -1.86 -0.65 -9.36
N LEU A 262 -1.86 -1.40 -10.48
CA LEU A 262 -0.66 -1.67 -11.28
C LEU A 262 -0.11 -0.39 -11.92
N VAL A 263 -0.99 0.43 -12.49
CA VAL A 263 -0.63 1.75 -13.05
C VAL A 263 -0.05 2.66 -11.96
N ARG A 264 -0.65 2.69 -10.78
CA ARG A 264 -0.18 3.49 -9.64
C ARG A 264 1.19 3.00 -9.15
N ALA A 265 1.38 1.70 -9.01
CA ALA A 265 2.66 1.11 -8.59
C ALA A 265 3.80 1.53 -9.52
N VAL A 266 3.62 1.35 -10.85
CA VAL A 266 4.65 1.71 -11.83
C VAL A 266 4.91 3.22 -11.85
N ARG A 267 3.85 4.04 -11.85
CA ARG A 267 3.96 5.51 -11.85
C ARG A 267 4.78 6.02 -10.68
N ASP A 268 4.43 5.58 -9.49
CA ASP A 268 5.04 6.07 -8.27
C ASP A 268 6.45 5.51 -8.08
N TYR A 269 6.69 4.24 -8.41
CA TYR A 269 8.03 3.66 -8.37
C TYR A 269 9.00 4.41 -9.29
N VAL A 270 8.60 4.61 -10.55
CA VAL A 270 9.43 5.34 -11.53
C VAL A 270 9.60 6.82 -11.13
N GLY A 271 8.50 7.45 -10.68
CA GLY A 271 8.51 8.88 -10.34
C GLY A 271 9.29 9.19 -9.07
N LYS A 272 9.01 8.47 -7.98
CA LYS A 272 9.66 8.69 -6.66
C LYS A 272 11.15 8.38 -6.68
N ASN A 273 11.60 7.42 -7.51
CA ASN A 273 13.02 7.12 -7.70
C ASN A 273 13.71 8.00 -8.74
N GLY A 274 12.99 8.91 -9.40
CA GLY A 274 13.57 9.85 -10.36
C GLY A 274 14.00 9.20 -11.68
N PHE A 275 13.51 8.02 -12.03
CA PHE A 275 13.81 7.37 -13.30
C PHE A 275 13.19 8.15 -14.48
N LYS A 276 13.95 8.29 -15.54
CA LYS A 276 13.53 9.07 -16.73
C LYS A 276 12.51 8.32 -17.59
N GLY A 277 12.48 6.99 -17.52
CA GLY A 277 11.59 6.13 -18.30
C GLY A 277 11.90 4.67 -18.03
N VAL A 278 11.23 3.80 -18.77
CA VAL A 278 11.39 2.34 -18.65
C VAL A 278 11.68 1.71 -20.00
N HIS A 279 12.40 0.58 -19.95
CA HIS A 279 12.57 -0.33 -21.08
C HIS A 279 11.92 -1.65 -20.74
N LEU A 280 11.22 -2.26 -21.70
CA LEU A 280 10.65 -3.60 -21.52
C LEU A 280 10.82 -4.44 -22.76
N GLY A 281 11.02 -5.76 -22.57
CA GLY A 281 11.00 -6.75 -23.64
C GLY A 281 9.55 -7.00 -24.10
N LEU A 282 9.30 -6.82 -25.39
CA LEU A 282 7.99 -7.09 -25.98
C LEU A 282 8.08 -8.37 -26.80
N SER A 283 7.33 -9.41 -26.40
CA SER A 283 7.42 -10.75 -27.01
C SER A 283 6.31 -11.01 -28.04
N GLY A 284 5.31 -10.14 -28.14
CA GLY A 284 4.08 -10.38 -28.89
C GLY A 284 3.03 -11.22 -28.15
N GLY A 285 3.34 -11.67 -26.91
CA GLY A 285 2.38 -12.34 -26.03
C GLY A 285 1.58 -11.33 -25.18
N ILE A 286 0.43 -11.78 -24.68
CA ILE A 286 -0.53 -10.95 -23.93
C ILE A 286 0.08 -10.32 -22.66
N ASP A 287 0.94 -11.04 -21.93
CA ASP A 287 1.52 -10.56 -20.69
C ASP A 287 2.42 -9.35 -20.93
N SER A 288 3.29 -9.42 -21.95
CA SER A 288 4.16 -8.31 -22.33
C SER A 288 3.37 -7.14 -22.93
N ALA A 289 2.28 -7.42 -23.63
CA ALA A 289 1.38 -6.39 -24.16
C ALA A 289 0.66 -5.65 -23.04
N LEU A 290 0.13 -6.37 -22.03
CA LEU A 290 -0.49 -5.78 -20.86
C LEU A 290 0.52 -4.94 -20.05
N THR A 291 1.73 -5.46 -19.83
CA THR A 291 2.81 -4.72 -19.15
C THR A 291 3.15 -3.43 -19.90
N LEU A 292 3.17 -3.45 -21.24
CA LEU A 292 3.41 -2.26 -22.06
C LEU A 292 2.28 -1.24 -21.92
N ALA A 293 1.02 -1.68 -21.90
CA ALA A 293 -0.14 -0.82 -21.70
C ALA A 293 -0.08 -0.13 -20.32
N ILE A 294 0.15 -0.91 -19.26
CA ILE A 294 0.30 -0.40 -17.89
C ILE A 294 1.43 0.64 -17.82
N ALA A 295 2.59 0.36 -18.42
CA ALA A 295 3.71 1.28 -18.42
C ALA A 295 3.37 2.59 -19.14
N ALA A 296 2.70 2.52 -20.31
CA ALA A 296 2.30 3.70 -21.08
C ALA A 296 1.29 4.56 -20.31
N ASP A 297 0.30 3.95 -19.65
CA ASP A 297 -0.69 4.65 -18.84
C ASP A 297 -0.09 5.22 -17.54
N ALA A 298 0.92 4.54 -17.00
CA ALA A 298 1.59 4.97 -15.78
C ALA A 298 2.44 6.23 -15.97
N ILE A 299 3.30 6.26 -16.99
CA ILE A 299 4.34 7.29 -17.13
C ILE A 299 4.30 8.06 -18.45
N GLY A 300 3.38 7.75 -19.34
CA GLY A 300 3.27 8.34 -20.68
C GLY A 300 4.10 7.58 -21.72
N ALA A 301 3.56 7.48 -22.93
CA ALA A 301 4.15 6.71 -24.03
C ALA A 301 5.56 7.18 -24.42
N ASP A 302 5.85 8.47 -24.28
CA ASP A 302 7.14 9.11 -24.57
C ASP A 302 8.29 8.63 -23.66
N ARG A 303 7.95 8.12 -22.48
CA ARG A 303 8.91 7.60 -21.49
C ARG A 303 9.04 6.07 -21.51
N VAL A 304 8.34 5.38 -22.42
CA VAL A 304 8.36 3.92 -22.55
C VAL A 304 9.07 3.51 -23.84
N HIS A 305 9.99 2.56 -23.73
CA HIS A 305 10.71 1.98 -24.87
C HIS A 305 10.54 0.46 -24.89
N ALA A 306 9.77 -0.04 -25.84
CA ALA A 306 9.59 -1.47 -26.08
C ALA A 306 10.72 -2.01 -26.96
N VAL A 307 11.28 -3.15 -26.60
CA VAL A 307 12.35 -3.82 -27.34
C VAL A 307 11.91 -5.23 -27.71
N MET A 308 11.75 -5.52 -29.00
CA MET A 308 11.56 -6.86 -29.52
C MET A 308 12.93 -7.49 -29.82
N MET A 309 13.13 -8.71 -29.36
CA MET A 309 14.39 -9.44 -29.52
C MET A 309 14.16 -10.74 -30.31
N PRO A 310 13.90 -10.67 -31.62
CA PRO A 310 13.56 -11.83 -32.42
C PRO A 310 14.74 -12.78 -32.60
N SER A 311 14.42 -14.07 -32.65
CA SER A 311 15.32 -15.17 -33.04
C SER A 311 14.73 -15.92 -34.22
N ASP A 312 15.44 -16.92 -34.74
CA ASP A 312 14.93 -17.79 -35.82
C ASP A 312 13.69 -18.62 -35.35
N TYR A 313 13.44 -18.70 -34.07
CA TYR A 313 12.31 -19.42 -33.48
C TYR A 313 11.11 -18.52 -33.20
N THR A 314 11.25 -17.21 -33.41
CA THR A 314 10.18 -16.25 -33.15
C THR A 314 9.16 -16.31 -34.30
N ALA A 315 7.91 -16.60 -33.98
CA ALA A 315 6.84 -16.61 -34.98
C ALA A 315 6.61 -15.20 -35.57
N SER A 316 6.31 -15.12 -36.87
CA SER A 316 6.06 -13.84 -37.55
C SER A 316 4.92 -13.07 -36.89
N ILE A 317 3.86 -13.75 -36.46
CA ILE A 317 2.72 -13.16 -35.78
C ILE A 317 3.15 -12.39 -34.50
N SER A 318 4.12 -12.92 -33.73
CA SER A 318 4.60 -12.24 -32.52
C SER A 318 5.29 -10.90 -32.85
N VAL A 319 6.01 -10.83 -33.97
CA VAL A 319 6.64 -9.58 -34.43
C VAL A 319 5.59 -8.61 -34.95
N GLU A 320 4.61 -9.09 -35.70
CA GLU A 320 3.52 -8.29 -36.27
C GLU A 320 2.66 -7.69 -35.14
N ASP A 321 2.24 -8.50 -34.17
CA ASP A 321 1.46 -8.07 -33.00
C ASP A 321 2.24 -7.04 -32.15
N SER A 322 3.55 -7.26 -31.96
CA SER A 322 4.41 -6.27 -31.26
C SER A 322 4.43 -4.94 -31.99
N ARG A 323 4.59 -4.93 -33.32
CA ARG A 323 4.60 -3.70 -34.13
C ARG A 323 3.23 -2.99 -34.11
N ASP A 324 2.14 -3.73 -34.17
CA ASP A 324 0.80 -3.14 -34.09
C ASP A 324 0.54 -2.52 -32.71
N MET A 325 0.91 -3.22 -31.64
CA MET A 325 0.74 -2.75 -30.27
C MET A 325 1.52 -1.44 -30.00
N VAL A 326 2.80 -1.38 -30.38
CA VAL A 326 3.59 -0.17 -30.17
C VAL A 326 3.10 1.02 -30.99
N LYS A 327 2.57 0.76 -32.19
CA LYS A 327 1.95 1.77 -33.04
C LYS A 327 0.67 2.33 -32.40
N ARG A 328 -0.17 1.47 -31.84
CA ARG A 328 -1.41 1.89 -31.15
C ARG A 328 -1.13 2.72 -29.91
N LEU A 329 -0.13 2.33 -29.12
CA LEU A 329 0.23 3.05 -27.90
C LEU A 329 1.14 4.25 -28.11
N GLY A 330 1.76 4.38 -29.29
CA GLY A 330 2.66 5.49 -29.62
C GLY A 330 3.99 5.46 -28.85
N VAL A 331 4.41 4.29 -28.37
CA VAL A 331 5.66 4.13 -27.61
C VAL A 331 6.88 3.97 -28.52
N LYS A 332 8.07 4.29 -28.02
CA LYS A 332 9.32 4.04 -28.73
C LYS A 332 9.55 2.52 -28.90
N TYR A 333 10.03 2.13 -30.07
CA TYR A 333 10.25 0.73 -30.41
C TYR A 333 11.61 0.47 -31.05
N SER A 334 12.20 -0.68 -30.72
CA SER A 334 13.41 -1.21 -31.36
C SER A 334 13.29 -2.71 -31.56
N GLU A 335 13.83 -3.21 -32.69
CA GLU A 335 14.03 -4.64 -32.95
C GLU A 335 15.51 -4.94 -32.90
N ILE A 336 15.92 -5.85 -32.04
CA ILE A 336 17.32 -6.25 -31.83
C ILE A 336 17.40 -7.76 -31.97
N ALA A 337 17.86 -8.25 -33.14
CA ALA A 337 18.03 -9.68 -33.37
C ALA A 337 19.09 -10.26 -32.41
N ILE A 338 18.73 -11.29 -31.65
CA ILE A 338 19.64 -11.94 -30.69
C ILE A 338 20.52 -13.01 -31.34
N ARG A 339 20.26 -13.41 -32.60
CA ARG A 339 20.96 -14.47 -33.29
C ARG A 339 22.50 -14.31 -33.30
N PRO A 340 23.08 -13.15 -33.61
CA PRO A 340 24.52 -12.99 -33.62
C PRO A 340 25.17 -13.26 -32.25
N ILE A 341 24.52 -12.82 -31.18
CA ILE A 341 25.01 -13.02 -29.80
C ILE A 341 24.88 -14.50 -29.42
N PHE A 342 23.75 -15.13 -29.76
CA PHE A 342 23.51 -16.54 -29.53
C PHE A 342 24.54 -17.42 -30.25
N ASP A 343 24.86 -17.15 -31.52
CA ASP A 343 25.85 -17.91 -32.27
C ASP A 343 27.27 -17.72 -31.72
N ALA A 344 27.63 -16.51 -31.32
CA ALA A 344 28.91 -16.25 -30.65
C ALA A 344 29.03 -17.03 -29.32
N PHE A 345 27.95 -17.06 -28.53
CA PHE A 345 27.91 -17.80 -27.26
C PHE A 345 28.03 -19.31 -27.51
N ARG A 346 27.28 -19.86 -28.50
CA ARG A 346 27.39 -21.26 -28.91
C ARG A 346 28.81 -21.63 -29.34
N ALA A 347 29.45 -20.78 -30.16
CA ALA A 347 30.82 -21.02 -30.61
C ALA A 347 31.83 -21.08 -29.46
N GLN A 348 31.67 -20.25 -28.45
CA GLN A 348 32.51 -20.23 -27.24
C GLN A 348 32.32 -21.48 -26.39
N LEU A 349 31.10 -21.98 -26.29
CA LEU A 349 30.77 -23.16 -25.48
C LEU A 349 31.06 -24.50 -26.20
N ALA A 350 31.11 -24.50 -27.54
CA ALA A 350 31.25 -25.75 -28.32
C ALA A 350 32.43 -26.64 -27.91
N PRO A 351 33.63 -26.11 -27.59
CA PRO A 351 34.76 -26.95 -27.13
C PRO A 351 34.46 -27.67 -25.81
N GLU A 352 33.76 -27.06 -24.89
CA GLU A 352 33.46 -27.61 -23.57
C GLU A 352 32.45 -28.75 -23.62
N PHE A 353 31.68 -28.83 -24.69
CA PHE A 353 30.64 -29.85 -24.89
C PHE A 353 31.00 -30.87 -25.98
N ALA A 354 32.17 -30.76 -26.64
CA ALA A 354 32.56 -31.60 -27.74
C ALA A 354 32.75 -33.08 -27.39
N ASP A 355 33.19 -33.37 -26.12
CA ASP A 355 33.55 -34.69 -25.67
C ASP A 355 32.63 -35.25 -24.57
N GLY A 356 31.49 -34.66 -24.32
CA GLY A 356 30.59 -35.04 -23.23
C GLY A 356 29.52 -36.06 -23.62
N PRO A 357 29.13 -37.00 -22.73
CA PRO A 357 28.06 -37.98 -23.02
C PRO A 357 26.66 -37.40 -23.16
N LEU A 358 26.51 -36.08 -23.07
CA LEU A 358 25.22 -35.35 -23.25
C LEU A 358 25.07 -34.73 -24.64
N MET A 359 26.02 -34.96 -25.55
CA MET A 359 25.97 -34.45 -26.92
C MET A 359 25.56 -35.53 -27.95
N GLU A 360 24.59 -36.36 -27.62
CA GLU A 360 23.67 -36.71 -28.73
C GLU A 360 22.94 -35.41 -29.09
N PRO A 361 22.95 -34.95 -30.36
CA PRO A 361 22.21 -33.79 -30.72
C PRO A 361 20.78 -34.07 -30.31
N LEU A 362 20.27 -33.24 -29.38
CA LEU A 362 18.85 -33.04 -29.24
C LEU A 362 18.43 -32.49 -30.60
N ALA A 363 18.27 -33.40 -31.56
CA ALA A 363 17.59 -33.13 -32.80
C ALA A 363 16.13 -32.87 -32.41
N ILE A 364 15.88 -31.68 -31.88
CA ILE A 364 14.57 -31.07 -32.04
C ILE A 364 14.44 -31.03 -33.59
N ARG A 365 13.85 -32.07 -34.14
CA ARG A 365 13.34 -32.05 -35.50
C ARG A 365 12.20 -31.05 -35.50
N LEU A 366 12.56 -29.76 -35.56
CA LEU A 366 11.68 -28.77 -36.10
C LEU A 366 11.59 -29.08 -37.59
N SER A 367 10.65 -29.93 -37.98
CA SER A 367 10.28 -30.09 -39.40
C SER A 367 10.04 -28.67 -39.94
N PRO A 368 10.64 -28.32 -41.08
CA PRO A 368 10.27 -27.13 -41.81
C PRO A 368 8.99 -27.42 -42.59
N GLN A 369 7.90 -27.69 -41.93
CA GLN A 369 6.58 -27.68 -42.51
C GLN A 369 5.74 -26.66 -41.75
N ALA A 370 5.70 -25.49 -42.37
CA ALA A 370 4.68 -24.50 -42.11
C ALA A 370 3.30 -25.17 -42.24
N GLY A 371 2.50 -25.16 -41.19
CA GLY A 371 1.08 -25.40 -41.33
C GLY A 371 0.41 -26.39 -40.39
N GLU A 372 1.10 -27.05 -39.47
CA GLU A 372 0.39 -27.84 -38.46
C GLU A 372 0.50 -27.20 -37.10
N SER A 373 -0.63 -26.65 -36.65
CA SER A 373 -0.85 -26.23 -35.27
C SER A 373 -0.45 -27.37 -34.34
N LEU A 374 0.46 -27.10 -33.41
CA LEU A 374 0.73 -27.98 -32.28
C LEU A 374 -0.58 -28.07 -31.48
N VAL A 375 -1.41 -29.06 -31.79
CA VAL A 375 -2.54 -29.40 -30.93
C VAL A 375 -1.94 -30.01 -29.68
N ILE A 376 -1.81 -29.21 -28.66
CA ILE A 376 -1.61 -29.72 -27.30
C ILE A 376 -2.86 -30.57 -27.03
N PRO A 377 -2.74 -31.91 -26.80
CA PRO A 377 -3.92 -32.69 -26.48
C PRO A 377 -4.56 -32.10 -25.23
N ASN A 378 -5.84 -31.78 -25.33
CA ASN A 378 -6.62 -31.39 -24.19
C ASN A 378 -6.43 -32.44 -23.09
N PRO A 379 -6.23 -32.01 -21.83
CA PRO A 379 -6.26 -32.97 -20.72
C PRO A 379 -7.59 -33.75 -20.82
N PRO A 380 -7.60 -35.04 -20.50
CA PRO A 380 -8.80 -35.84 -20.60
C PRO A 380 -9.91 -35.18 -19.77
N PRO A 381 -11.17 -35.22 -20.22
CA PRO A 381 -12.27 -34.64 -19.50
C PRO A 381 -12.30 -35.25 -18.10
N VAL A 382 -12.30 -34.39 -17.09
CA VAL A 382 -12.51 -34.77 -15.67
C VAL A 382 -13.91 -35.40 -15.67
N GLY A 383 -13.96 -36.73 -15.51
CA GLY A 383 -15.21 -37.46 -15.46
C GLY A 383 -16.07 -36.93 -14.34
N GLU A 384 -17.31 -36.60 -14.66
CA GLU A 384 -18.39 -36.49 -13.69
C GLU A 384 -18.52 -37.84 -12.99
N GLY A 385 -18.12 -37.89 -11.73
CA GLY A 385 -18.15 -39.12 -10.96
C GLY A 385 -18.03 -38.86 -9.49
N ALA A 386 -19.18 -38.96 -8.83
CA ALA A 386 -19.37 -39.26 -7.41
C ALA A 386 -19.14 -38.12 -6.38
N ASN A 387 -20.25 -37.64 -5.88
CA ASN A 387 -20.43 -37.06 -4.56
C ASN A 387 -19.60 -37.80 -3.48
N ALA A 388 -18.44 -37.30 -3.14
CA ALA A 388 -17.75 -37.64 -1.90
C ALA A 388 -17.81 -36.43 -0.98
N LYS A 389 -18.47 -36.59 0.17
CA LYS A 389 -18.50 -35.60 1.24
C LYS A 389 -17.07 -35.28 1.66
N PRO A 390 -16.73 -34.02 1.93
CA PRO A 390 -15.41 -33.69 2.44
C PRO A 390 -15.21 -34.30 3.83
N THR A 391 -14.15 -35.09 3.93
CA THR A 391 -13.64 -35.58 5.24
C THR A 391 -13.07 -34.39 6.00
N PRO A 392 -13.35 -34.21 7.30
CA PRO A 392 -12.79 -33.13 8.07
C PRO A 392 -11.26 -33.26 8.15
N MET A 393 -10.54 -32.22 7.78
CA MET A 393 -9.10 -32.15 8.02
C MET A 393 -8.83 -32.20 9.52
N ALA A 394 -7.97 -33.13 9.93
CA ALA A 394 -7.50 -33.25 11.28
C ALA A 394 -6.73 -31.98 11.68
N SER A 395 -7.06 -31.44 12.85
CA SER A 395 -6.37 -30.31 13.47
C SER A 395 -4.88 -30.64 13.66
N PRO A 396 -3.97 -29.68 13.46
CA PRO A 396 -2.55 -29.90 13.76
C PRO A 396 -2.35 -30.17 15.28
N PRO A 397 -1.40 -31.02 15.66
CA PRO A 397 -1.15 -31.33 17.07
C PRO A 397 -0.64 -30.10 17.82
N SER A 398 -1.16 -29.92 19.03
CA SER A 398 -0.75 -28.89 19.98
C SER A 398 0.75 -28.97 20.28
N PRO A 399 1.46 -27.84 20.44
CA PRO A 399 2.87 -27.86 20.80
C PRO A 399 3.07 -28.48 22.18
N GLN A 400 4.02 -29.43 22.28
CA GLN A 400 4.42 -30.03 23.55
C GLN A 400 5.12 -29.00 24.45
N PRO A 401 4.91 -29.04 25.78
CA PRO A 401 5.60 -28.15 26.71
C PRO A 401 7.09 -28.50 26.79
N SER A 402 7.94 -27.46 26.78
CA SER A 402 9.39 -27.55 26.96
C SER A 402 9.75 -28.22 28.30
N PRO A 403 10.85 -29.02 28.38
CA PRO A 403 11.27 -29.67 29.62
C PRO A 403 11.72 -28.64 30.65
N LYS A 404 11.17 -28.73 31.87
CA LYS A 404 11.62 -27.99 33.05
C LYS A 404 13.05 -28.41 33.36
N THR A 405 14.00 -27.50 33.29
CA THR A 405 15.31 -27.68 33.89
C THR A 405 15.19 -27.61 35.41
N GLY A 406 15.61 -28.68 36.05
CA GLY A 406 15.53 -28.87 37.47
C GLY A 406 16.46 -27.95 38.27
N GLU A 407 15.99 -27.71 39.47
CA GLU A 407 16.72 -27.10 40.58
C GLU A 407 18.02 -27.80 40.92
N GLY A 408 19.06 -27.06 41.18
CA GLY A 408 20.34 -27.51 41.76
C GLY A 408 20.89 -26.49 42.73
N ALA A 409 20.53 -26.68 43.95
CA ALA A 409 21.10 -26.47 45.29
C ALA A 409 22.40 -25.64 45.48
N ASN A 410 22.27 -24.68 46.40
CA ASN A 410 23.15 -24.24 47.50
C ASN A 410 24.69 -24.37 47.37
N ALA A 411 25.36 -23.21 47.52
CA ALA A 411 26.37 -23.04 48.62
C ALA A 411 26.82 -21.57 48.70
N LYS A 412 26.66 -20.98 49.90
CA LYS A 412 27.47 -19.86 50.45
C LYS A 412 28.83 -20.41 50.87
N PRO A 413 29.83 -19.58 51.17
CA PRO A 413 29.75 -18.30 51.92
C PRO A 413 29.96 -17.05 51.08
#